data_fccc0368eaa31da0cef7860353cdf6c0
#
_entry.id   fccc0368eaa31da0cef7860353cdf6c0
#
_cell.length_a   1.000
_cell.length_b   1.000
_cell.length_c   1.000
_cell.angle_alpha   90.00
_cell.angle_beta   90.00
_cell.angle_gamma   90.00
#
_symmetry.space_group_name_H-M   'P 1'
#
loop_
_entity.id
_entity.type
_entity.pdbx_description
1 polymer ?
#
loop_
_entity_poly.entity_id
_entity_poly.type
_entity_poly.pdbx_seq_one_letter_code
_entity_poly.pdbx_strand_id
1 'polypeptide(L)' 'MIRKYRDEDADAVVASWRVASELAHPFLTTQFLDAEADAVRNVYLAFAETWVMEVDGAVVGFIAIVGNDVGGLFLDPRYH' A
#
# COMPACT_ATOMS: atom_id res chain seq x y z
N MET A 1 -2.77 2.20 15.26
CA MET A 1 -4.23 2.26 15.13
C MET A 1 -4.64 1.89 13.71
N ILE A 2 -5.64 1.06 13.56
CA ILE A 2 -6.17 0.68 12.25
C ILE A 2 -7.42 1.51 11.99
N ARG A 3 -7.46 2.17 10.84
CA ARG A 3 -8.60 2.99 10.44
C ARG A 3 -8.86 2.88 8.94
N LYS A 4 -10.03 3.33 8.51
CA LYS A 4 -10.37 3.33 7.08
C LYS A 4 -9.47 4.26 6.29
N TYR A 5 -9.13 3.84 5.08
CA TYR A 5 -8.38 4.64 4.11
C TYR A 5 -9.16 5.91 3.74
N ARG A 6 -8.42 6.99 3.57
CA ARG A 6 -8.91 8.26 3.04
C ARG A 6 -8.05 8.66 1.84
N ASP A 7 -8.59 9.44 0.91
CA ASP A 7 -7.86 9.84 -0.30
C ASP A 7 -6.52 10.51 0.01
N GLU A 8 -6.43 11.25 1.10
CA GLU A 8 -5.19 11.90 1.53
C GLU A 8 -4.10 10.89 1.95
N ASP A 9 -4.46 9.62 2.17
CA ASP A 9 -3.51 8.57 2.52
C ASP A 9 -2.83 7.95 1.28
N ALA A 10 -3.28 8.29 0.08
CA ALA A 10 -2.82 7.63 -1.15
C ALA A 10 -1.30 7.62 -1.29
N ASP A 11 -0.65 8.77 -1.08
CA ASP A 11 0.81 8.86 -1.21
C ASP A 11 1.54 7.96 -0.21
N ALA A 12 1.07 7.95 1.04
CA ALA A 12 1.68 7.14 2.08
C ALA A 12 1.46 5.64 1.84
N VAL A 13 0.28 5.24 1.37
CA VAL A 13 -0.03 3.85 1.03
C VAL A 13 0.85 3.37 -0.12
N VAL A 14 0.97 4.17 -1.17
CA VAL A 14 1.82 3.82 -2.32
C VAL A 14 3.29 3.75 -1.90
N ALA A 15 3.74 4.66 -1.05
CA ALA A 15 5.12 4.63 -0.53
C ALA A 15 5.40 3.35 0.28
N SER A 16 4.46 2.94 1.15
CA SER A 16 4.56 1.68 1.90
C SER A 16 4.62 0.47 0.98
N TRP A 17 3.74 0.44 -0.02
CA TRP A 17 3.72 -0.64 -1.01
C TRP A 17 5.06 -0.71 -1.74
N ARG A 18 5.60 0.44 -2.16
CA ARG A 18 6.84 0.49 -2.93
C ARG A 18 8.03 -0.04 -2.11
N VAL A 19 8.16 0.40 -0.87
CA VAL A 19 9.24 -0.07 0.02
C VAL A 19 9.15 -1.58 0.23
N ALA A 20 7.96 -2.09 0.50
CA ALA A 20 7.75 -3.52 0.69
C ALA A 20 8.08 -4.31 -0.59
N SER A 21 7.68 -3.78 -1.75
CA SER A 21 7.95 -4.43 -3.04
C SER A 21 9.43 -4.44 -3.39
N GLU A 22 10.14 -3.35 -3.12
CA GLU A 22 11.59 -3.28 -3.36
C GLU A 22 12.35 -4.30 -2.51
N LEU A 23 11.94 -4.49 -1.26
CA LEU A 23 12.58 -5.45 -0.37
C LEU A 23 12.26 -6.90 -0.75
N ALA A 24 11.00 -7.16 -1.11
CA ALA A 24 10.58 -8.52 -1.48
C ALA A 24 11.11 -8.92 -2.86
N HIS A 25 11.28 -7.95 -3.76
CA HIS A 25 11.65 -8.20 -5.16
C HIS A 25 12.72 -7.21 -5.63
N PRO A 26 13.98 -7.33 -5.13
CA PRO A 26 15.04 -6.35 -5.43
C PRO A 26 15.45 -6.32 -6.90
N PHE A 27 15.03 -7.30 -7.69
CA PHE A 27 15.32 -7.36 -9.12
C PHE A 27 14.37 -6.51 -9.99
N LEU A 28 13.31 -5.94 -9.39
CA LEU A 28 12.36 -5.12 -10.16
C LEU A 28 12.98 -3.77 -10.53
N THR A 29 12.69 -3.32 -11.75
CA THR A 29 13.18 -2.03 -12.23
C THR A 29 12.36 -0.88 -11.67
N THR A 30 12.96 0.32 -11.63
CA THR A 30 12.24 1.54 -11.25
C THR A 30 11.04 1.79 -12.17
N GLN A 31 11.20 1.55 -13.49
CA GLN A 31 10.11 1.69 -14.45
C GLN A 31 8.93 0.78 -14.13
N PHE A 32 9.22 -0.47 -13.78
CA PHE A 32 8.18 -1.43 -13.40
C PHE A 32 7.45 -0.96 -12.14
N LEU A 33 8.20 -0.53 -11.12
CA LEU A 33 7.63 -0.06 -9.87
C LEU A 33 6.79 1.21 -10.05
N ASP A 34 7.20 2.12 -10.92
CA ASP A 34 6.43 3.32 -11.22
C ASP A 34 5.09 2.98 -11.88
N ALA A 35 5.10 2.07 -12.84
CA ALA A 35 3.88 1.62 -13.52
C ALA A 35 2.93 0.92 -12.54
N GLU A 36 3.46 0.05 -11.69
CA GLU A 36 2.66 -0.66 -10.68
C GLU A 36 2.13 0.30 -9.61
N ALA A 37 2.91 1.33 -9.23
CA ALA A 37 2.46 2.34 -8.30
C ALA A 37 1.25 3.11 -8.83
N ASP A 38 1.24 3.44 -10.11
CA ASP A 38 0.08 4.06 -10.75
C ASP A 38 -1.13 3.13 -10.73
N ALA A 39 -0.93 1.84 -10.98
CA ALA A 39 -1.99 0.86 -10.92
C ALA A 39 -2.57 0.71 -9.50
N VAL A 40 -1.71 0.68 -8.50
CA VAL A 40 -2.14 0.63 -7.09
C VAL A 40 -3.00 1.85 -6.76
N ARG A 41 -2.52 3.03 -7.12
CA ARG A 41 -3.23 4.28 -6.85
C ARG A 41 -4.57 4.37 -7.57
N ASN A 42 -4.59 4.07 -8.87
CA ASN A 42 -5.74 4.35 -9.73
C ASN A 42 -6.75 3.21 -9.82
N VAL A 43 -6.32 1.98 -9.59
CA VAL A 43 -7.18 0.80 -9.69
C VAL A 43 -7.50 0.24 -8.32
N TYR A 44 -6.49 -0.18 -7.56
CA TYR A 44 -6.72 -0.82 -6.26
C TYR A 44 -7.41 0.11 -5.27
N LEU A 45 -6.88 1.30 -5.08
CA LEU A 45 -7.42 2.22 -4.07
C LEU A 45 -8.78 2.78 -4.46
N ALA A 46 -9.12 2.77 -5.75
CA ALA A 46 -10.43 3.22 -6.22
C ALA A 46 -11.53 2.17 -6.02
N PHE A 47 -11.20 0.88 -6.07
CA PHE A 47 -12.18 -0.20 -6.05
C PHE A 47 -12.11 -1.12 -4.84
N ALA A 48 -10.99 -1.13 -4.12
CA ALA A 48 -10.83 -1.97 -2.95
C ALA A 48 -11.35 -1.29 -1.69
N GLU A 49 -11.82 -2.08 -0.73
CA GLU A 49 -12.01 -1.59 0.62
C GLU A 49 -10.64 -1.61 1.31
N THR A 50 -10.12 -0.43 1.63
CA THR A 50 -8.77 -0.29 2.13
C THR A 50 -8.77 0.23 3.56
N TRP A 51 -7.95 -0.41 4.41
CA TRP A 51 -7.70 -0.01 5.80
C TRP A 51 -6.22 0.28 5.95
N VAL A 52 -5.88 1.26 6.76
CA VAL A 52 -4.49 1.64 6.99
C VAL A 52 -4.13 1.46 8.45
N MET A 53 -2.85 1.14 8.71
CA MET A 53 -2.28 1.16 10.05
C MET A 53 -1.53 2.46 10.24
N GLU A 54 -1.90 3.22 11.26
CA GLU A 54 -1.29 4.49 11.60
C GLU A 54 -0.58 4.40 12.94
N VAL A 55 0.67 4.84 12.98
CA VAL A 55 1.47 4.90 14.20
C VAL A 55 2.06 6.32 14.29
N ASP A 56 1.78 7.01 15.37
CA ASP A 56 2.27 8.38 15.63
C ASP A 56 1.98 9.34 14.47
N GLY A 57 0.80 9.23 13.87
CA GLY A 57 0.37 10.08 12.78
C GLY A 57 0.87 9.68 11.40
N ALA A 58 1.66 8.61 11.29
CA ALA A 58 2.20 8.11 10.03
C ALA A 58 1.53 6.81 9.61
N VAL A 59 1.18 6.69 8.33
CA VAL A 59 0.68 5.44 7.76
C VAL A 59 1.87 4.51 7.52
N VAL A 60 1.88 3.36 8.18
CA VAL A 60 2.99 2.41 8.13
C VAL A 60 2.62 1.08 7.48
N GLY A 61 1.37 0.91 7.10
CA GLY A 61 0.91 -0.29 6.41
C GLY A 61 -0.53 -0.15 5.96
N PHE A 62 -0.98 -1.11 5.16
CA PHE A 62 -2.36 -1.12 4.70
C PHE A 62 -2.81 -2.54 4.33
N ILE A 63 -4.12 -2.74 4.33
CA ILE A 63 -4.77 -3.93 3.79
C ILE A 63 -5.85 -3.48 2.81
N ALA A 64 -5.86 -4.07 1.63
CA ALA A 64 -6.86 -3.82 0.61
C ALA A 64 -7.68 -5.09 0.38
N ILE A 65 -8.99 -4.96 0.46
CA ILE A 65 -9.93 -6.07 0.32
C ILE A 65 -10.76 -5.86 -0.94
N VAL A 66 -10.75 -6.84 -1.82
CA VAL A 66 -11.53 -6.83 -3.05
C VAL A 66 -12.55 -7.96 -2.97
N GLY A 67 -13.84 -7.62 -2.86
CA GLY A 67 -14.86 -8.62 -2.61
C GLY A 67 -14.66 -9.30 -1.27
N ASN A 68 -14.45 -10.62 -1.28
CA ASN A 68 -14.18 -11.42 -0.08
C ASN A 68 -12.71 -11.79 0.05
N ASP A 69 -11.85 -11.29 -0.83
CA ASP A 69 -10.44 -11.66 -0.88
C ASP A 69 -9.55 -10.51 -0.47
N VAL A 70 -8.42 -10.82 0.18
CA VAL A 70 -7.38 -9.84 0.46
C VAL A 70 -6.59 -9.62 -0.82
N GLY A 71 -6.75 -8.44 -1.43
CA GLY A 71 -6.04 -8.07 -2.65
C GLY A 71 -4.63 -7.57 -2.41
N GLY A 72 -4.34 -7.06 -1.21
CA GLY A 72 -3.01 -6.59 -0.84
C GLY A 72 -2.90 -6.43 0.66
N LEU A 73 -1.73 -6.76 1.21
CA LEU A 73 -1.40 -6.56 2.62
C LEU A 73 0.07 -6.19 2.70
N PHE A 74 0.35 -4.98 3.14
CA PHE A 74 1.72 -4.46 3.21
C PHE A 74 1.95 -3.77 4.55
N LEU A 75 3.14 -3.97 5.11
CA LEU A 75 3.57 -3.31 6.32
C LEU A 75 4.99 -2.80 6.11
N ASP A 76 5.26 -1.57 6.51
CA ASP A 76 6.60 -1.01 6.46
C ASP A 76 7.54 -1.93 7.23
N PRO A 77 8.65 -2.39 6.62
CA PRO A 77 9.56 -3.34 7.27
C PRO A 77 10.08 -2.90 8.63
N ARG A 78 10.13 -1.60 8.88
CA ARG A 78 10.54 -1.06 10.18
C ARG A 78 9.58 -1.40 11.31
N TYR A 79 8.38 -1.87 10.97
CA TYR A 79 7.31 -2.19 11.92
C TYR A 79 6.94 -3.68 11.94
N HIS A 80 7.77 -4.50 11.36
CA HIS A 80 7.58 -5.95 11.38
C HIS A 80 7.82 -6.56 12.76
#